data_02dacbc2327e6da58670fbef2141559f
#
_entry.id   02dacbc2327e6da58670fbef2141559f
#
_cell.length_a   1.000
_cell.length_b   1.000
_cell.length_c   1.000
_cell.angle_alpha   90.00
_cell.angle_beta   90.00
_cell.angle_gamma   90.00
#
_symmetry.space_group_name_H-M   'P 1'
#
loop_
_entity.id
_entity.type
_entity.pdbx_description
1 polymer ?
#
loop_
_entity_poly.entity_id
_entity_poly.type
_entity_poly.pdbx_seq_one_letter_code
_entity_poly.pdbx_strand_id
1 'polypeptide(L)'
;PFLALLAAAGGYNPGVTASDIMHGDPDGDLRENDPVTRAEAHIMLERAFGGLPAPQGDNARKGYPASNFTDVPSWAQDELQNVFDAGIVAGTSATAFSPDEYVTMDQLDLFIHRTYALFGTNLKDDFYAAVNKDWLDRSVIPAGQAQTGTLAEKMYDTEPLNGLIRQAVAHPVGEDAQRIAALYTNILDWDARNAAGTEPIRPYLEAAEAAQSVDEVMAVKKQIAEDFAGSLLAGFSLSADAKDSTRYTVGFSAFSPSLTKEVYAADSGSQKDAYLTYVQTLFELGGADAQSAAADAQRIWEMEKELSTHALVRQDAGNVDLTYNVYTMDQLKALFPTLDLDDIYAQSGLARSDDQIIVSDAGLLEASPKYFTEEHLDDLKAYLRLSILAGYGGYLSRDFQDAANAYQEDFLGISGTLSDEASATQLIQQYLSDELGRL
;
A
#
# COMPACT_ATOMS: atom_id res chain seq x y z
N PRO A 1 36.09 6.38 26.62
CA PRO A 1 35.31 5.16 26.36
C PRO A 1 33.80 5.46 26.31
N PHE A 2 33.18 6.13 27.31
CA PHE A 2 31.76 6.40 27.43
C PHE A 2 31.19 7.16 26.19
N LEU A 3 31.79 8.30 25.82
CA LEU A 3 31.35 9.06 24.62
C LEU A 3 31.49 8.27 23.31
N ALA A 4 32.52 7.42 23.23
CA ALA A 4 32.68 6.55 22.07
C ALA A 4 31.56 5.49 21.98
N LEU A 5 31.12 4.94 23.10
CA LEU A 5 29.98 4.02 23.17
C LEU A 5 28.67 4.71 22.80
N LEU A 6 28.40 5.90 23.33
CA LEU A 6 27.23 6.70 22.94
C LEU A 6 27.24 7.01 21.44
N ALA A 7 28.39 7.42 20.90
CA ALA A 7 28.53 7.66 19.46
C ALA A 7 28.33 6.38 18.63
N ALA A 8 28.80 5.24 19.12
CA ALA A 8 28.57 3.94 18.48
C ALA A 8 27.11 3.48 18.53
N ALA A 9 26.42 3.78 19.64
CA ALA A 9 25.02 3.38 19.84
C ALA A 9 24.00 4.27 19.12
N GLY A 10 24.40 5.45 18.60
CA GLY A 10 23.46 6.31 17.87
C GLY A 10 23.71 7.80 18.00
N GLY A 11 24.66 8.19 18.82
CA GLY A 11 24.96 9.59 19.11
C GLY A 11 24.23 10.09 20.36
N TYR A 12 24.32 11.38 20.60
CA TYR A 12 23.65 12.07 21.70
C TYR A 12 23.17 13.44 21.20
N ASN A 13 22.48 14.19 22.02
CA ASN A 13 21.91 15.49 21.63
C ASN A 13 22.98 16.37 20.96
N PRO A 14 22.84 16.79 19.71
CA PRO A 14 23.85 17.56 18.98
C PRO A 14 24.11 18.96 19.57
N GLY A 15 23.24 19.44 20.47
CA GLY A 15 23.44 20.68 21.22
C GLY A 15 24.31 20.54 22.47
N VAL A 16 24.70 19.31 22.82
CA VAL A 16 25.48 19.02 24.05
C VAL A 16 26.94 18.71 23.68
N THR A 17 27.87 19.31 24.38
CA THR A 17 29.30 19.08 24.19
C THR A 17 29.85 18.05 25.18
N ALA A 18 31.05 17.53 24.92
CA ALA A 18 31.70 16.61 25.85
C ALA A 18 31.89 17.20 27.24
N SER A 19 32.16 18.53 27.35
CA SER A 19 32.29 19.24 28.62
C SER A 19 30.95 19.45 29.36
N ASP A 20 29.82 19.38 28.62
CA ASP A 20 28.50 19.42 29.26
C ASP A 20 28.14 18.06 29.88
N ILE A 21 28.73 16.97 29.36
CA ILE A 21 28.49 15.63 29.84
C ILE A 21 29.40 15.27 31.00
N MET A 22 30.69 15.54 30.85
CA MET A 22 31.75 15.17 31.81
C MET A 22 32.29 16.42 32.52
N HIS A 23 32.00 16.55 33.80
CA HIS A 23 32.40 17.73 34.57
C HIS A 23 33.72 17.56 35.34
N GLY A 24 34.21 16.35 35.52
CA GLY A 24 35.38 16.03 36.32
C GLY A 24 35.11 16.13 37.85
N ASP A 25 36.16 15.95 38.64
CA ASP A 25 36.13 16.12 40.08
C ASP A 25 36.22 17.61 40.49
N PRO A 26 36.12 17.96 41.79
CA PRO A 26 36.20 19.34 42.24
C PRO A 26 37.49 20.09 41.87
N ASP A 27 38.57 19.36 41.57
CA ASP A 27 39.86 19.93 41.14
C ASP A 27 39.90 20.09 39.57
N GLY A 28 38.86 19.67 38.86
CA GLY A 28 38.70 19.77 37.42
C GLY A 28 39.39 18.64 36.64
N ASP A 29 39.82 17.57 37.30
CA ASP A 29 40.36 16.39 36.66
C ASP A 29 39.24 15.46 36.15
N LEU A 30 39.20 15.20 34.84
CA LEU A 30 38.19 14.36 34.18
C LEU A 30 38.40 12.86 34.47
N ARG A 31 39.54 12.46 35.03
CA ARG A 31 39.84 11.05 35.33
C ARG A 31 39.49 10.09 34.19
N GLU A 32 39.86 10.42 32.99
CA GLU A 32 39.44 9.76 31.73
C GLU A 32 39.73 8.25 31.65
N ASN A 33 40.70 7.78 32.46
CA ASN A 33 41.15 6.39 32.48
C ASN A 33 40.61 5.61 33.69
N ASP A 34 39.87 6.25 34.58
CA ASP A 34 39.31 5.57 35.74
C ASP A 34 38.02 4.81 35.36
N PRO A 35 37.72 3.71 36.04
CA PRO A 35 36.41 3.04 35.88
C PRO A 35 35.27 3.97 36.26
N VAL A 36 34.19 3.93 35.49
CA VAL A 36 33.01 4.77 35.72
C VAL A 36 32.12 4.15 36.78
N THR A 37 31.72 4.89 37.76
CA THR A 37 30.75 4.44 38.76
C THR A 37 29.33 4.43 38.21
N ARG A 38 28.44 3.71 38.89
CA ARG A 38 27.03 3.61 38.52
C ARG A 38 26.32 4.97 38.56
N ALA A 39 26.60 5.80 39.55
CA ALA A 39 26.07 7.16 39.62
C ALA A 39 26.58 8.01 38.45
N GLU A 40 27.89 8.03 38.21
CA GLU A 40 28.49 8.79 37.10
C GLU A 40 27.93 8.37 35.71
N ALA A 41 27.80 7.06 35.46
CA ALA A 41 27.28 6.57 34.19
C ALA A 41 25.86 7.10 33.92
N HIS A 42 24.97 7.08 34.91
CA HIS A 42 23.61 7.52 34.76
C HIS A 42 23.46 9.04 34.63
N ILE A 43 24.25 9.80 35.38
CA ILE A 43 24.29 11.25 35.28
C ILE A 43 24.84 11.68 33.91
N MET A 44 25.88 11.02 33.44
CA MET A 44 26.39 11.29 32.09
C MET A 44 25.38 10.97 30.98
N LEU A 45 24.57 9.93 31.16
CA LEU A 45 23.47 9.63 30.23
C LEU A 45 22.40 10.74 30.25
N GLU A 46 21.96 11.17 31.40
CA GLU A 46 20.98 12.26 31.53
C GLU A 46 21.47 13.53 30.83
N ARG A 47 22.71 13.92 31.09
CA ARG A 47 23.35 15.12 30.50
C ARG A 47 23.53 14.98 28.99
N ALA A 48 23.95 13.81 28.50
CA ALA A 48 24.16 13.53 27.07
C ALA A 48 22.90 13.75 26.22
N PHE A 49 21.74 13.53 26.80
CA PHE A 49 20.46 13.71 26.10
C PHE A 49 19.77 15.05 26.43
N GLY A 50 20.35 15.86 27.32
CA GLY A 50 19.77 17.16 27.71
C GLY A 50 18.50 17.04 28.53
N GLY A 51 18.36 15.95 29.28
CA GLY A 51 17.19 15.54 30.03
C GLY A 51 16.53 14.28 29.47
N LEU A 52 15.82 13.56 30.32
CA LEU A 52 15.16 12.30 29.95
C LEU A 52 13.64 12.47 29.94
N PRO A 53 12.93 12.08 28.90
CA PRO A 53 11.48 12.14 28.85
C PRO A 53 10.87 11.10 29.80
N ALA A 54 9.68 11.42 30.33
CA ALA A 54 8.89 10.44 31.08
C ALA A 54 8.54 9.22 30.16
N PRO A 55 8.55 8.00 30.72
CA PRO A 55 8.19 6.80 29.96
C PRO A 55 6.75 6.88 29.46
N GLN A 56 6.51 6.42 28.22
CA GLN A 56 5.20 6.47 27.56
C GLN A 56 4.75 5.07 27.10
N GLY A 57 3.42 4.88 26.99
CA GLY A 57 2.81 3.69 26.44
C GLY A 57 2.99 2.42 27.27
N ASP A 58 2.82 1.27 26.67
CA ASP A 58 2.91 -0.06 27.31
C ASP A 58 4.31 -0.39 27.84
N ASN A 59 5.34 0.29 27.32
CA ASN A 59 6.73 0.18 27.76
C ASN A 59 7.08 1.14 28.91
N ALA A 60 6.11 1.90 29.39
CA ALA A 60 6.30 2.80 30.51
C ALA A 60 6.68 1.99 31.76
N ARG A 61 7.94 2.10 32.17
CA ARG A 61 8.41 1.52 33.44
C ARG A 61 8.01 2.46 34.55
N LYS A 62 7.58 1.91 35.69
CA LYS A 62 7.35 2.72 36.85
C LYS A 62 8.71 3.23 37.35
N GLY A 63 8.86 4.54 37.36
CA GLY A 63 10.01 5.19 38.03
C GLY A 63 10.10 4.82 39.50
N TYR A 64 11.29 4.89 40.05
CA TYR A 64 11.50 4.66 41.46
C TYR A 64 11.81 6.04 42.13
N PRO A 65 11.05 6.44 43.16
CA PRO A 65 11.45 7.63 43.93
C PRO A 65 12.86 7.43 44.48
N ALA A 66 13.72 8.46 44.37
CA ALA A 66 15.07 8.40 44.93
C ALA A 66 15.04 8.14 46.44
N SER A 67 13.94 8.53 47.12
CA SER A 67 13.70 8.23 48.54
C SER A 67 13.60 6.71 48.85
N ASN A 68 13.42 5.86 47.86
CA ASN A 68 13.45 4.42 48.09
C ASN A 68 14.87 3.87 48.29
N PHE A 69 15.87 4.63 47.85
CA PHE A 69 17.27 4.23 47.96
C PHE A 69 17.93 5.01 49.10
N THR A 70 18.50 4.30 50.06
CA THR A 70 19.11 4.90 51.25
C THR A 70 20.57 5.30 51.04
N ASP A 71 21.15 4.96 49.90
CA ASP A 71 22.56 5.12 49.57
C ASP A 71 22.83 6.13 48.44
N VAL A 72 21.80 6.86 47.96
CA VAL A 72 22.00 7.93 46.98
C VAL A 72 22.66 9.12 47.61
N PRO A 73 23.84 9.55 47.12
CA PRO A 73 24.54 10.69 47.71
C PRO A 73 23.83 12.01 47.38
N SER A 74 23.89 12.96 48.32
CA SER A 74 23.15 14.23 48.17
C SER A 74 23.54 15.06 46.96
N TRP A 75 24.76 14.93 46.50
CA TRP A 75 25.25 15.64 45.31
C TRP A 75 24.64 15.11 43.97
N ALA A 76 24.15 13.88 43.99
CA ALA A 76 23.61 13.22 42.81
C ALA A 76 22.08 13.09 42.80
N GLN A 77 21.39 13.55 43.86
CA GLN A 77 19.97 13.30 44.07
C GLN A 77 19.09 13.86 42.95
N ASP A 78 19.36 15.10 42.54
CA ASP A 78 18.49 15.77 41.55
C ASP A 78 18.62 15.13 40.17
N GLU A 79 19.84 14.85 39.69
CA GLU A 79 20.09 14.25 38.37
C GLU A 79 19.68 12.77 38.37
N LEU A 80 19.97 12.01 39.42
CA LEU A 80 19.53 10.62 39.53
C LEU A 80 18.02 10.50 39.68
N GLN A 81 17.30 11.48 40.24
CA GLN A 81 15.85 11.47 40.28
C GLN A 81 15.25 11.46 38.89
N ASN A 82 15.78 12.26 37.95
CA ASN A 82 15.36 12.27 36.56
C ASN A 82 15.55 10.89 35.90
N VAL A 83 16.67 10.24 36.20
CA VAL A 83 16.99 8.88 35.71
C VAL A 83 16.04 7.82 36.27
N PHE A 84 15.69 7.94 37.58
CA PHE A 84 14.72 7.04 38.22
C PHE A 84 13.31 7.26 37.69
N ASP A 85 12.90 8.50 37.49
CA ASP A 85 11.59 8.87 36.95
C ASP A 85 11.44 8.40 35.50
N ALA A 86 12.52 8.43 34.72
CA ALA A 86 12.57 7.90 33.37
C ALA A 86 12.52 6.36 33.30
N GLY A 87 12.75 5.67 34.40
CA GLY A 87 12.65 4.22 34.52
C GLY A 87 13.73 3.43 33.77
N ILE A 88 14.85 4.04 33.40
CA ILE A 88 15.97 3.37 32.73
C ILE A 88 16.81 2.51 33.66
N VAL A 89 16.71 2.74 34.96
CA VAL A 89 17.47 1.99 35.96
C VAL A 89 16.58 1.52 37.11
N ALA A 90 16.93 0.38 37.65
CA ALA A 90 16.43 -0.13 38.91
C ALA A 90 17.58 -0.18 39.92
N GLY A 91 17.26 -0.20 41.19
CA GLY A 91 18.26 -0.44 42.23
C GLY A 91 18.91 -1.82 42.13
N THR A 92 20.03 -2.00 42.80
CA THR A 92 20.66 -3.30 43.02
C THR A 92 19.88 -4.17 44.02
N SER A 93 19.06 -3.48 44.86
CA SER A 93 18.06 -4.07 45.74
C SER A 93 16.84 -3.13 45.87
N ALA A 94 15.86 -3.50 46.65
CA ALA A 94 14.68 -2.67 46.92
C ALA A 94 15.00 -1.34 47.56
N THR A 95 16.15 -1.20 48.24
CA THR A 95 16.55 -0.02 49.03
C THR A 95 17.96 0.47 48.72
N ALA A 96 18.69 -0.15 47.78
CA ALA A 96 20.05 0.22 47.42
C ALA A 96 20.16 0.46 45.90
N PHE A 97 20.75 1.59 45.54
CA PHE A 97 21.13 1.95 44.19
C PHE A 97 22.55 1.52 43.83
N SER A 98 23.44 1.45 44.83
CA SER A 98 24.88 1.18 44.75
C SER A 98 25.64 2.21 43.88
N PRO A 99 25.60 3.49 44.21
CA PRO A 99 26.12 4.59 43.40
C PRO A 99 27.61 4.46 43.08
N ASP A 100 28.39 3.95 44.03
CA ASP A 100 29.86 3.86 43.97
C ASP A 100 30.37 2.58 43.33
N GLU A 101 29.48 1.62 43.00
CA GLU A 101 29.88 0.42 42.25
C GLU A 101 30.23 0.78 40.81
N TYR A 102 31.30 0.17 40.30
CA TYR A 102 31.70 0.36 38.91
C TYR A 102 30.77 -0.39 37.97
N VAL A 103 30.41 0.25 36.86
CA VAL A 103 29.59 -0.39 35.81
C VAL A 103 30.45 -1.27 34.92
N THR A 104 29.93 -2.44 34.58
CA THR A 104 30.49 -3.25 33.51
C THR A 104 30.06 -2.70 32.13
N MET A 105 30.79 -3.10 31.06
CA MET A 105 30.45 -2.71 29.70
C MET A 105 29.03 -3.17 29.32
N ASP A 106 28.64 -4.38 29.71
CA ASP A 106 27.29 -4.92 29.42
C ASP A 106 26.20 -4.13 30.15
N GLN A 107 26.46 -3.69 31.39
CA GLN A 107 25.52 -2.82 32.12
C GLN A 107 25.41 -1.45 31.48
N LEU A 108 26.52 -0.87 31.07
CA LEU A 108 26.53 0.43 30.40
C LEU A 108 25.79 0.37 29.06
N ASP A 109 26.03 -0.64 28.28
CA ASP A 109 25.33 -0.89 27.02
C ASP A 109 23.80 -1.04 27.24
N LEU A 110 23.40 -1.79 28.27
CA LEU A 110 21.99 -1.91 28.64
C LEU A 110 21.36 -0.56 29.04
N PHE A 111 22.08 0.30 29.78
CA PHE A 111 21.58 1.60 30.18
C PHE A 111 21.43 2.53 28.97
N ILE A 112 22.42 2.52 28.08
CA ILE A 112 22.38 3.24 26.80
C ILE A 112 21.15 2.80 25.97
N HIS A 113 20.95 1.51 25.77
CA HIS A 113 19.80 1.00 25.02
C HIS A 113 18.46 1.38 25.64
N ARG A 114 18.34 1.33 26.98
CA ARG A 114 17.14 1.78 27.69
C ARG A 114 16.89 3.27 27.56
N THR A 115 17.95 4.06 27.53
CA THR A 115 17.85 5.51 27.32
C THR A 115 17.38 5.83 25.91
N TYR A 116 17.96 5.19 24.89
CA TYR A 116 17.49 5.35 23.52
C TYR A 116 16.03 4.94 23.34
N ALA A 117 15.60 3.88 24.03
CA ALA A 117 14.21 3.43 23.97
C ALA A 117 13.20 4.50 24.48
N LEU A 118 13.63 5.44 25.33
CA LEU A 118 12.78 6.55 25.77
C LEU A 118 12.58 7.62 24.68
N PHE A 119 13.59 7.82 23.84
CA PHE A 119 13.54 8.78 22.74
C PHE A 119 12.93 8.21 21.46
N GLY A 120 12.53 6.95 21.50
CA GLY A 120 11.99 6.24 20.34
C GLY A 120 13.09 5.66 19.47
N THR A 121 12.83 5.55 18.19
CA THR A 121 13.70 4.86 17.24
C THR A 121 15.03 5.59 17.04
N ASN A 122 16.12 4.82 17.11
CA ASN A 122 17.46 5.33 16.87
C ASN A 122 17.65 5.67 15.39
N LEU A 123 18.27 6.82 15.09
CA LEU A 123 18.58 7.27 13.73
C LEU A 123 19.39 6.27 12.89
N LYS A 124 20.20 5.41 13.54
CA LYS A 124 20.98 4.37 12.83
C LYS A 124 20.19 3.10 12.55
N ASP A 125 19.21 2.80 13.39
CA ASP A 125 18.41 1.58 13.27
C ASP A 125 17.21 1.82 12.32
N ASP A 126 16.55 2.96 12.50
CA ASP A 126 15.46 3.39 11.63
C ASP A 126 15.47 4.92 11.48
N PHE A 127 16.19 5.38 10.49
CA PHE A 127 16.30 6.81 10.19
C PHE A 127 14.93 7.44 9.87
N TYR A 128 14.09 6.72 9.14
CA TYR A 128 12.76 7.22 8.75
C TYR A 128 11.87 7.45 9.98
N ALA A 129 11.74 6.44 10.82
CA ALA A 129 10.92 6.55 12.02
C ALA A 129 11.46 7.62 12.99
N ALA A 130 12.79 7.72 13.14
CA ALA A 130 13.39 8.71 14.03
C ALA A 130 13.18 10.17 13.56
N VAL A 131 13.34 10.42 12.26
CA VAL A 131 13.18 11.78 11.69
C VAL A 131 11.70 12.18 11.60
N ASN A 132 10.81 11.22 11.32
CA ASN A 132 9.39 11.48 11.12
C ASN A 132 8.53 11.18 12.36
N LYS A 133 9.13 10.94 13.52
CA LYS A 133 8.42 10.52 14.73
C LYS A 133 7.18 11.36 15.03
N ASP A 134 7.33 12.68 15.08
CA ASP A 134 6.23 13.58 15.40
C ASP A 134 5.09 13.55 14.39
N TRP A 135 5.42 13.26 13.12
CA TRP A 135 4.42 13.09 12.07
C TRP A 135 3.74 11.74 12.20
N LEU A 136 4.51 10.65 12.38
CA LEU A 136 4.00 9.29 12.57
C LEU A 136 3.03 9.19 13.76
N ASP A 137 3.38 9.83 14.89
CA ASP A 137 2.58 9.81 16.12
C ASP A 137 1.23 10.55 15.97
N ARG A 138 1.12 11.49 15.04
CA ARG A 138 -0.07 12.35 14.85
C ARG A 138 -0.85 12.06 13.59
N SER A 139 -0.22 11.40 12.61
CA SER A 139 -0.86 11.13 11.33
C SER A 139 -1.95 10.08 11.49
N VAL A 140 -3.03 10.31 10.77
CA VAL A 140 -4.17 9.39 10.70
C VAL A 140 -4.41 9.10 9.22
N ILE A 141 -4.58 7.84 8.87
CA ILE A 141 -5.00 7.46 7.52
C ILE A 141 -6.45 7.90 7.35
N PRO A 142 -6.77 8.76 6.37
CA PRO A 142 -8.14 9.22 6.15
C PRO A 142 -9.08 8.06 5.81
N ALA A 143 -10.36 8.21 6.16
CA ALA A 143 -11.39 7.21 5.84
C ALA A 143 -11.41 6.89 4.33
N GLY A 144 -11.51 5.61 4.00
CA GLY A 144 -11.49 5.13 2.61
C GLY A 144 -10.11 5.19 1.92
N GLN A 145 -9.03 5.43 2.67
CA GLN A 145 -7.67 5.46 2.13
C GLN A 145 -6.82 4.34 2.72
N ALA A 146 -5.88 3.82 1.91
CA ALA A 146 -4.97 2.74 2.33
C ALA A 146 -3.69 3.26 2.99
N GLN A 147 -3.37 4.53 2.85
CA GLN A 147 -2.11 5.11 3.30
C GLN A 147 -2.23 6.60 3.56
N THR A 148 -1.26 7.15 4.30
CA THR A 148 -1.07 8.60 4.43
C THR A 148 0.40 8.95 4.23
N GLY A 149 0.70 10.24 4.00
CA GLY A 149 2.05 10.74 3.75
C GLY A 149 1.99 12.07 3.01
N THR A 150 3.08 12.80 2.97
CA THR A 150 3.11 14.15 2.39
C THR A 150 2.57 14.20 0.95
N LEU A 151 2.87 13.20 0.14
CA LEU A 151 2.34 13.11 -1.23
C LEU A 151 0.88 12.67 -1.22
N ALA A 152 0.54 11.65 -0.42
CA ALA A 152 -0.82 11.14 -0.28
C ALA A 152 -1.78 12.22 0.24
N GLU A 153 -1.38 12.99 1.27
CA GLU A 153 -2.16 14.12 1.78
C GLU A 153 -2.51 15.13 0.69
N LYS A 154 -1.55 15.46 -0.19
CA LYS A 154 -1.80 16.35 -1.33
C LYS A 154 -2.70 15.74 -2.40
N MET A 155 -2.57 14.43 -2.64
CA MET A 155 -3.44 13.71 -3.58
C MET A 155 -4.87 13.57 -3.07
N TYR A 156 -5.03 13.45 -1.74
CA TYR A 156 -6.34 13.29 -1.09
C TYR A 156 -7.01 14.63 -0.74
N ASP A 157 -6.27 15.75 -0.76
CA ASP A 157 -6.84 17.09 -0.62
C ASP A 157 -7.57 17.49 -1.91
N THR A 158 -8.79 16.96 -2.04
CA THR A 158 -9.65 17.24 -3.18
C THR A 158 -10.42 18.55 -3.04
N GLU A 159 -10.38 19.24 -1.90
CA GLU A 159 -11.22 20.41 -1.63
C GLU A 159 -11.03 21.58 -2.62
N PRO A 160 -9.81 21.92 -3.07
CA PRO A 160 -9.64 22.94 -4.11
C PRO A 160 -10.35 22.57 -5.42
N LEU A 161 -10.29 21.30 -5.81
CA LEU A 161 -10.92 20.78 -7.03
C LEU A 161 -12.44 20.67 -6.86
N ASN A 162 -12.91 20.24 -5.69
CA ASN A 162 -14.32 20.21 -5.34
C ASN A 162 -14.92 21.61 -5.47
N GLY A 163 -14.19 22.66 -5.05
CA GLY A 163 -14.59 24.06 -5.22
C GLY A 163 -14.81 24.45 -6.68
N LEU A 164 -13.85 24.09 -7.56
CA LEU A 164 -13.97 24.34 -9.02
C LEU A 164 -15.14 23.56 -9.64
N ILE A 165 -15.28 22.29 -9.30
CA ILE A 165 -16.34 21.44 -9.80
C ILE A 165 -17.71 21.98 -9.37
N ARG A 166 -17.90 22.33 -8.08
CA ARG A 166 -19.13 22.96 -7.59
C ARG A 166 -19.46 24.24 -8.33
N GLN A 167 -18.45 25.08 -8.67
CA GLN A 167 -18.63 26.25 -9.46
C GLN A 167 -19.07 25.93 -10.89
N ALA A 168 -18.44 24.96 -11.55
CA ALA A 168 -18.82 24.49 -12.87
C ALA A 168 -20.26 23.94 -12.91
N VAL A 169 -20.65 23.20 -11.88
CA VAL A 169 -22.03 22.67 -11.73
C VAL A 169 -23.04 23.78 -11.52
N ALA A 170 -22.73 24.77 -10.67
CA ALA A 170 -23.64 25.90 -10.40
C ALA A 170 -23.78 26.86 -11.60
N HIS A 171 -22.71 27.00 -12.36
CA HIS A 171 -22.64 27.92 -13.50
C HIS A 171 -21.93 27.30 -14.69
N PRO A 172 -22.56 26.35 -15.44
CA PRO A 172 -21.96 25.60 -16.51
C PRO A 172 -21.75 26.42 -17.78
N VAL A 173 -20.84 27.40 -17.72
CA VAL A 173 -20.52 28.29 -18.84
C VAL A 173 -19.33 27.73 -19.62
N GLY A 174 -19.54 27.50 -20.92
CA GLY A 174 -18.53 26.86 -21.78
C GLY A 174 -18.66 25.36 -21.82
N GLU A 175 -18.00 24.75 -22.81
CA GLU A 175 -18.12 23.32 -23.08
C GLU A 175 -17.49 22.48 -21.97
N ASP A 176 -16.32 22.88 -21.47
CA ASP A 176 -15.59 22.14 -20.39
C ASP A 176 -16.42 22.11 -19.10
N ALA A 177 -16.97 23.27 -18.67
CA ALA A 177 -17.81 23.33 -17.48
C ALA A 177 -19.10 22.50 -17.63
N GLN A 178 -19.69 22.48 -18.84
CA GLN A 178 -20.88 21.68 -19.13
C GLN A 178 -20.59 20.17 -19.06
N ARG A 179 -19.45 19.70 -19.60
CA ARG A 179 -19.03 18.31 -19.54
C ARG A 179 -18.80 17.86 -18.08
N ILE A 180 -18.08 18.67 -17.32
CA ILE A 180 -17.83 18.40 -15.90
C ILE A 180 -19.13 18.36 -15.12
N ALA A 181 -20.02 19.35 -15.31
CA ALA A 181 -21.30 19.38 -14.62
C ALA A 181 -22.19 18.19 -14.96
N ALA A 182 -22.22 17.76 -16.22
CA ALA A 182 -22.98 16.60 -16.67
C ALA A 182 -22.43 15.31 -16.03
N LEU A 183 -21.12 15.09 -16.08
CA LEU A 183 -20.49 13.90 -15.48
C LEU A 183 -20.71 13.87 -13.96
N TYR A 184 -20.45 14.97 -13.26
CA TYR A 184 -20.65 15.10 -11.82
C TYR A 184 -22.09 14.78 -11.41
N THR A 185 -23.08 15.34 -12.10
CA THR A 185 -24.49 15.11 -11.82
C THR A 185 -24.86 13.65 -12.03
N ASN A 186 -24.38 13.02 -13.12
CA ASN A 186 -24.65 11.61 -13.41
C ASN A 186 -24.00 10.69 -12.38
N ILE A 187 -22.79 10.98 -11.92
CA ILE A 187 -22.10 10.16 -10.89
C ILE A 187 -22.89 10.18 -9.58
N LEU A 188 -23.45 11.33 -9.20
CA LEU A 188 -24.16 11.51 -7.93
C LEU A 188 -25.66 11.18 -8.01
N ASP A 189 -26.22 10.91 -9.19
CA ASP A 189 -27.62 10.50 -9.35
C ASP A 189 -27.82 9.03 -8.98
N TRP A 190 -27.73 8.76 -7.67
CA TRP A 190 -27.91 7.41 -7.14
C TRP A 190 -29.29 6.83 -7.39
N ASP A 191 -30.32 7.69 -7.49
CA ASP A 191 -31.67 7.21 -7.79
C ASP A 191 -31.74 6.63 -9.20
N ALA A 192 -31.21 7.33 -10.19
CA ALA A 192 -31.14 6.85 -11.57
C ALA A 192 -30.20 5.63 -11.70
N ARG A 193 -29.02 5.65 -11.05
CA ARG A 193 -28.06 4.54 -11.07
C ARG A 193 -28.64 3.28 -10.43
N ASN A 194 -29.30 3.40 -9.27
CA ASN A 194 -29.94 2.27 -8.61
C ASN A 194 -31.12 1.72 -9.43
N ALA A 195 -31.91 2.60 -10.07
CA ALA A 195 -32.99 2.17 -10.95
C ALA A 195 -32.49 1.46 -12.22
N ALA A 196 -31.34 1.88 -12.77
CA ALA A 196 -30.72 1.23 -13.92
C ALA A 196 -30.09 -0.12 -13.55
N GLY A 197 -29.53 -0.26 -12.34
CA GLY A 197 -28.87 -1.49 -11.89
C GLY A 197 -27.79 -1.98 -12.86
N THR A 198 -27.92 -3.20 -13.36
CA THR A 198 -26.98 -3.82 -14.32
C THR A 198 -27.38 -3.63 -15.79
N GLU A 199 -28.49 -2.92 -16.09
CA GLU A 199 -28.96 -2.73 -17.47
C GLU A 199 -27.87 -2.33 -18.46
N PRO A 200 -26.93 -1.40 -18.13
CA PRO A 200 -25.91 -0.98 -19.09
C PRO A 200 -24.94 -2.08 -19.50
N ILE A 201 -24.70 -3.07 -18.65
CA ILE A 201 -23.73 -4.17 -18.89
C ILE A 201 -24.40 -5.53 -19.08
N ARG A 202 -25.71 -5.63 -18.82
CA ARG A 202 -26.45 -6.92 -18.92
C ARG A 202 -26.30 -7.61 -20.25
N PRO A 203 -26.41 -6.94 -21.43
CA PRO A 203 -26.26 -7.63 -22.70
C PRO A 203 -24.92 -8.35 -22.86
N TYR A 204 -23.83 -7.80 -22.30
CA TYR A 204 -22.50 -8.42 -22.35
C TYR A 204 -22.38 -9.59 -21.39
N LEU A 205 -23.00 -9.50 -20.20
CA LEU A 205 -23.04 -10.62 -19.24
C LEU A 205 -23.81 -11.80 -19.82
N GLU A 206 -24.98 -11.53 -20.42
CA GLU A 206 -25.81 -12.57 -21.07
C GLU A 206 -25.09 -13.18 -22.28
N ALA A 207 -24.43 -12.37 -23.10
CA ALA A 207 -23.67 -12.86 -24.25
C ALA A 207 -22.46 -13.71 -23.81
N ALA A 208 -21.73 -13.29 -22.77
CA ALA A 208 -20.63 -14.06 -22.19
C ALA A 208 -21.09 -15.39 -21.63
N GLU A 209 -22.25 -15.41 -20.93
CA GLU A 209 -22.85 -16.64 -20.41
C GLU A 209 -23.30 -17.58 -21.51
N ALA A 210 -23.89 -17.06 -22.58
CA ALA A 210 -24.41 -17.84 -23.72
C ALA A 210 -23.34 -18.38 -24.64
N ALA A 211 -22.12 -17.86 -24.62
CA ALA A 211 -21.03 -18.23 -25.50
C ALA A 211 -20.73 -19.75 -25.47
N GLN A 212 -20.55 -20.35 -26.65
CA GLN A 212 -20.32 -21.79 -26.81
C GLN A 212 -18.91 -22.09 -27.33
N SER A 213 -18.09 -21.09 -27.57
CA SER A 213 -16.72 -21.21 -28.04
C SER A 213 -15.83 -20.08 -27.55
N VAL A 214 -14.51 -20.28 -27.61
CA VAL A 214 -13.52 -19.22 -27.34
C VAL A 214 -13.73 -18.03 -28.25
N ASP A 215 -14.01 -18.26 -29.55
CA ASP A 215 -14.26 -17.18 -30.51
C ASP A 215 -15.46 -16.31 -30.10
N GLU A 216 -16.54 -16.93 -29.63
CA GLU A 216 -17.72 -16.18 -29.15
C GLU A 216 -17.41 -15.35 -27.88
N VAL A 217 -16.62 -15.87 -26.94
CA VAL A 217 -16.16 -15.12 -25.77
C VAL A 217 -15.30 -13.91 -26.20
N MET A 218 -14.40 -14.13 -27.16
CA MET A 218 -13.55 -13.07 -27.69
C MET A 218 -14.33 -12.03 -28.50
N ALA A 219 -15.44 -12.41 -29.14
CA ALA A 219 -16.35 -11.47 -29.79
C ALA A 219 -17.06 -10.57 -28.79
N VAL A 220 -17.50 -11.10 -27.64
CA VAL A 220 -18.06 -10.28 -26.54
C VAL A 220 -17.00 -9.30 -25.99
N LYS A 221 -15.79 -9.79 -25.75
CA LYS A 221 -14.66 -8.95 -25.33
C LYS A 221 -14.41 -7.80 -26.31
N LYS A 222 -14.43 -8.08 -27.60
CA LYS A 222 -14.26 -7.07 -28.66
C LYS A 222 -15.38 -6.02 -28.62
N GLN A 223 -16.64 -6.45 -28.50
CA GLN A 223 -17.77 -5.53 -28.41
C GLN A 223 -17.66 -4.59 -27.19
N ILE A 224 -17.21 -5.12 -26.04
CA ILE A 224 -16.97 -4.30 -24.85
C ILE A 224 -15.87 -3.26 -25.10
N ALA A 225 -14.78 -3.64 -25.77
CA ALA A 225 -13.69 -2.73 -26.09
C ALA A 225 -14.13 -1.59 -27.05
N GLU A 226 -15.05 -1.90 -27.97
CA GLU A 226 -15.63 -0.92 -28.91
C GLU A 226 -16.60 0.05 -28.20
N ASP A 227 -17.42 -0.44 -27.26
CA ASP A 227 -18.47 0.33 -26.61
C ASP A 227 -17.97 1.15 -25.42
N PHE A 228 -16.99 0.66 -24.67
CA PHE A 228 -16.57 1.26 -23.38
C PHE A 228 -15.10 1.68 -23.31
N ALA A 229 -14.29 1.36 -24.29
CA ALA A 229 -12.84 1.46 -24.25
C ALA A 229 -12.22 0.65 -23.08
N GLY A 230 -11.42 -0.33 -23.38
CA GLY A 230 -10.74 -1.16 -22.39
C GLY A 230 -10.22 -2.45 -22.99
N SER A 231 -9.27 -3.09 -22.33
CA SER A 231 -8.73 -4.37 -22.74
C SER A 231 -8.97 -5.38 -21.61
N LEU A 232 -9.91 -6.29 -21.84
CA LEU A 232 -10.17 -7.42 -20.94
C LEU A 232 -9.50 -8.69 -21.49
N LEU A 233 -9.20 -9.65 -20.64
CA LEU A 233 -8.61 -10.96 -20.95
C LEU A 233 -7.21 -10.88 -21.55
N ALA A 234 -7.07 -10.38 -22.77
CA ALA A 234 -5.80 -10.25 -23.48
C ALA A 234 -5.77 -8.94 -24.29
N GLY A 235 -4.61 -8.30 -24.37
CA GLY A 235 -4.51 -7.05 -25.11
C GLY A 235 -3.10 -6.52 -25.28
N PHE A 236 -2.98 -5.58 -26.22
CA PHE A 236 -1.75 -4.85 -26.48
C PHE A 236 -1.81 -3.47 -25.84
N SER A 237 -0.66 -2.98 -25.41
CA SER A 237 -0.50 -1.67 -24.77
C SER A 237 0.74 -0.96 -25.34
N LEU A 238 0.82 0.36 -25.15
CA LEU A 238 1.97 1.17 -25.53
C LEU A 238 2.57 1.77 -24.26
N SER A 239 3.88 1.61 -24.08
CA SER A 239 4.61 2.20 -22.96
C SER A 239 5.98 2.69 -23.41
N ALA A 240 6.62 3.56 -22.61
CA ALA A 240 8.03 3.88 -22.83
C ALA A 240 8.86 2.61 -22.67
N ASP A 241 9.83 2.40 -23.57
CA ASP A 241 10.73 1.26 -23.52
C ASP A 241 11.62 1.35 -22.27
N ALA A 242 11.59 0.32 -21.42
CA ALA A 242 12.33 0.30 -20.17
C ALA A 242 13.87 0.29 -20.34
N LYS A 243 14.36 -0.11 -21.51
CA LYS A 243 15.80 -0.10 -21.86
C LYS A 243 16.22 1.09 -22.71
N ASP A 244 15.25 1.79 -23.33
CA ASP A 244 15.49 2.98 -24.14
C ASP A 244 14.31 3.96 -24.02
N SER A 245 14.36 4.83 -23.03
CA SER A 245 13.27 5.78 -22.73
C SER A 245 13.04 6.83 -23.84
N THR A 246 13.83 6.84 -24.91
CA THR A 246 13.62 7.73 -26.06
C THR A 246 12.62 7.21 -27.07
N ARG A 247 12.13 5.97 -26.88
CA ARG A 247 11.16 5.32 -27.77
C ARG A 247 10.02 4.68 -26.99
N TYR A 248 8.95 4.41 -27.69
CA TYR A 248 7.85 3.59 -27.19
C TYR A 248 7.97 2.16 -27.68
N THR A 249 7.45 1.23 -26.89
CA THR A 249 7.38 -0.19 -27.25
C THR A 249 5.99 -0.72 -27.02
N VAL A 250 5.61 -1.73 -27.79
CA VAL A 250 4.33 -2.44 -27.64
C VAL A 250 4.51 -3.50 -26.56
N GLY A 251 3.58 -3.55 -25.64
CA GLY A 251 3.43 -4.62 -24.66
C GLY A 251 2.29 -5.58 -25.04
N PHE A 252 2.38 -6.83 -24.60
CA PHE A 252 1.28 -7.77 -24.63
C PHE A 252 1.11 -8.43 -23.27
N SER A 253 -0.11 -8.57 -22.82
CA SER A 253 -0.49 -9.32 -21.65
C SER A 253 -1.76 -10.13 -21.90
N ALA A 254 -1.86 -11.27 -21.25
CA ALA A 254 -3.09 -12.03 -21.10
C ALA A 254 -3.57 -11.89 -19.65
N PHE A 255 -4.18 -12.87 -19.06
CA PHE A 255 -4.70 -12.83 -17.68
C PHE A 255 -3.75 -12.15 -16.68
N SER A 256 -4.34 -11.55 -15.65
CA SER A 256 -3.61 -10.99 -14.52
C SER A 256 -4.33 -11.43 -13.24
N PRO A 257 -3.72 -12.32 -12.42
CA PRO A 257 -4.31 -12.68 -11.14
C PRO A 257 -4.59 -11.44 -10.28
N SER A 258 -5.74 -11.42 -9.65
CA SER A 258 -6.23 -10.26 -8.88
C SER A 258 -5.43 -10.01 -7.61
N LEU A 259 -4.80 -11.07 -7.05
CA LEU A 259 -4.09 -11.04 -5.78
C LEU A 259 -2.63 -11.45 -5.95
N THR A 260 -1.84 -11.27 -4.90
CA THR A 260 -0.44 -11.67 -4.93
C THR A 260 -0.27 -13.19 -4.80
N LYS A 261 0.85 -13.68 -5.31
CA LYS A 261 1.24 -15.10 -5.24
C LYS A 261 1.19 -15.67 -3.82
N GLU A 262 1.56 -14.85 -2.83
CA GLU A 262 1.58 -15.24 -1.43
C GLU A 262 0.18 -15.50 -0.88
N VAL A 263 -0.81 -14.70 -1.27
CA VAL A 263 -2.21 -14.88 -0.86
C VAL A 263 -2.78 -16.18 -1.44
N TYR A 264 -2.53 -16.43 -2.72
CA TYR A 264 -2.96 -17.70 -3.34
C TYR A 264 -2.24 -18.92 -2.75
N ALA A 265 -0.95 -18.79 -2.45
CA ALA A 265 -0.15 -19.88 -1.86
C ALA A 265 -0.60 -20.24 -0.43
N ALA A 266 -1.07 -19.25 0.35
CA ALA A 266 -1.62 -19.49 1.67
C ALA A 266 -2.91 -20.32 1.63
N ASP A 267 -3.73 -20.14 0.57
CA ASP A 267 -4.98 -20.86 0.28
C ASP A 267 -5.96 -20.92 1.45
N SER A 268 -5.88 -19.95 2.35
CA SER A 268 -6.72 -19.86 3.56
C SER A 268 -6.61 -18.48 4.21
N GLY A 269 -7.53 -18.20 5.13
CA GLY A 269 -7.52 -16.98 5.94
C GLY A 269 -8.43 -15.87 5.40
N SER A 270 -8.48 -14.76 6.15
CA SER A 270 -9.43 -13.66 5.90
C SER A 270 -9.33 -13.05 4.50
N GLN A 271 -8.15 -13.01 3.90
CA GLN A 271 -7.97 -12.46 2.55
C GLN A 271 -8.61 -13.33 1.47
N LYS A 272 -8.50 -14.66 1.57
CA LYS A 272 -9.21 -15.58 0.68
C LYS A 272 -10.72 -15.45 0.86
N ASP A 273 -11.18 -15.45 2.11
CA ASP A 273 -12.60 -15.37 2.42
C ASP A 273 -13.21 -14.06 1.92
N ALA A 274 -12.52 -12.93 2.13
CA ALA A 274 -12.94 -11.62 1.64
C ALA A 274 -13.01 -11.58 0.10
N TYR A 275 -12.01 -12.13 -0.58
CA TYR A 275 -12.00 -12.20 -2.05
C TYR A 275 -13.14 -13.05 -2.59
N LEU A 276 -13.32 -14.26 -2.07
CA LEU A 276 -14.41 -15.14 -2.50
C LEU A 276 -15.79 -14.53 -2.24
N THR A 277 -15.99 -13.89 -1.09
CA THR A 277 -17.22 -13.18 -0.77
C THR A 277 -17.47 -12.04 -1.76
N TYR A 278 -16.45 -11.25 -2.07
CA TYR A 278 -16.57 -10.16 -3.03
C TYR A 278 -16.94 -10.65 -4.42
N VAL A 279 -16.20 -11.63 -4.94
CA VAL A 279 -16.45 -12.19 -6.28
C VAL A 279 -17.84 -12.82 -6.37
N GLN A 280 -18.26 -13.59 -5.35
CA GLN A 280 -19.61 -14.13 -5.28
C GLN A 280 -20.67 -13.02 -5.28
N THR A 281 -20.50 -11.98 -4.47
CA THR A 281 -21.42 -10.83 -4.43
C THR A 281 -21.53 -10.15 -5.79
N LEU A 282 -20.42 -9.96 -6.50
CA LEU A 282 -20.45 -9.40 -7.85
C LEU A 282 -21.27 -10.26 -8.82
N PHE A 283 -21.11 -11.57 -8.80
CA PHE A 283 -21.91 -12.47 -9.64
C PHE A 283 -23.40 -12.44 -9.27
N GLU A 284 -23.75 -12.40 -7.98
CA GLU A 284 -25.13 -12.26 -7.52
C GLU A 284 -25.76 -10.93 -7.99
N LEU A 285 -25.03 -9.82 -7.85
CA LEU A 285 -25.44 -8.53 -8.40
C LEU A 285 -25.55 -8.53 -9.92
N GLY A 286 -24.74 -9.35 -10.58
CA GLY A 286 -24.81 -9.62 -12.04
C GLY A 286 -25.99 -10.49 -12.45
N GLY A 287 -26.79 -11.00 -11.50
CA GLY A 287 -27.99 -11.79 -11.74
C GLY A 287 -27.84 -13.31 -11.62
N ALA A 288 -26.67 -13.81 -11.18
CA ALA A 288 -26.50 -15.23 -10.89
C ALA A 288 -27.22 -15.63 -9.58
N ASP A 289 -27.72 -16.86 -9.50
CA ASP A 289 -28.19 -17.39 -8.21
C ASP A 289 -26.98 -17.68 -7.28
N ALA A 290 -27.21 -17.71 -5.97
CA ALA A 290 -26.17 -17.85 -4.96
C ALA A 290 -25.29 -19.10 -5.12
N GLN A 291 -25.87 -20.23 -5.63
CA GLN A 291 -25.11 -21.45 -5.82
C GLN A 291 -24.17 -21.33 -7.02
N SER A 292 -24.65 -20.79 -8.14
CA SER A 292 -23.86 -20.53 -9.35
C SER A 292 -22.79 -19.49 -9.08
N ALA A 293 -23.13 -18.39 -8.38
CA ALA A 293 -22.19 -17.35 -7.98
C ALA A 293 -21.02 -17.88 -7.13
N ALA A 294 -21.33 -18.70 -6.12
CA ALA A 294 -20.31 -19.34 -5.30
C ALA A 294 -19.42 -20.32 -6.08
N ALA A 295 -19.99 -21.06 -7.03
CA ALA A 295 -19.25 -21.98 -7.89
C ALA A 295 -18.30 -21.22 -8.82
N ASP A 296 -18.77 -20.12 -9.42
CA ASP A 296 -17.94 -19.27 -10.30
C ASP A 296 -16.85 -18.55 -9.51
N ALA A 297 -17.12 -18.06 -8.29
CA ALA A 297 -16.11 -17.48 -7.43
C ALA A 297 -14.98 -18.48 -7.09
N GLN A 298 -15.35 -19.73 -6.76
CA GLN A 298 -14.36 -20.78 -6.51
C GLN A 298 -13.58 -21.15 -7.78
N ARG A 299 -14.24 -21.19 -8.93
CA ARG A 299 -13.61 -21.42 -10.25
C ARG A 299 -12.55 -20.37 -10.55
N ILE A 300 -12.87 -19.09 -10.35
CA ILE A 300 -11.92 -17.98 -10.52
C ILE A 300 -10.75 -18.13 -9.55
N TRP A 301 -11.03 -18.44 -8.28
CA TRP A 301 -9.97 -18.65 -7.29
C TRP A 301 -8.96 -19.71 -7.74
N GLU A 302 -9.43 -20.88 -8.19
CA GLU A 302 -8.55 -21.98 -8.61
C GLU A 302 -7.76 -21.63 -9.89
N MET A 303 -8.41 -20.93 -10.85
CA MET A 303 -7.75 -20.45 -12.06
C MET A 303 -6.63 -19.46 -11.73
N GLU A 304 -6.93 -18.42 -10.96
CA GLU A 304 -5.95 -17.38 -10.61
C GLU A 304 -4.84 -17.93 -9.70
N LYS A 305 -5.19 -18.83 -8.78
CA LYS A 305 -4.22 -19.52 -7.92
C LYS A 305 -3.22 -20.32 -8.76
N GLU A 306 -3.69 -21.07 -9.76
CA GLU A 306 -2.81 -21.81 -10.65
C GLU A 306 -1.94 -20.87 -11.47
N LEU A 307 -2.51 -19.85 -12.13
CA LEU A 307 -1.76 -18.85 -12.88
C LEU A 307 -0.71 -18.14 -12.00
N SER A 308 -1.05 -17.84 -10.75
CA SER A 308 -0.14 -17.17 -9.81
C SER A 308 1.13 -17.96 -9.53
N THR A 309 1.10 -19.30 -9.64
CA THR A 309 2.30 -20.13 -9.44
C THR A 309 3.39 -19.84 -10.47
N HIS A 310 3.00 -19.38 -11.65
CA HIS A 310 3.88 -19.04 -12.78
C HIS A 310 4.28 -17.57 -12.80
N ALA A 311 3.52 -16.70 -12.09
CA ALA A 311 3.76 -15.26 -12.06
C ALA A 311 5.05 -14.88 -11.34
N LEU A 312 5.65 -13.77 -11.73
CA LEU A 312 6.75 -13.14 -11.00
C LEU A 312 6.30 -12.73 -9.60
N VAL A 313 7.19 -12.86 -8.62
CA VAL A 313 6.94 -12.30 -7.29
C VAL A 313 7.02 -10.77 -7.36
N ARG A 314 6.23 -10.10 -6.53
CA ARG A 314 6.10 -8.63 -6.54
C ARG A 314 7.45 -7.90 -6.40
N GLN A 315 8.40 -8.46 -5.67
CA GLN A 315 9.73 -7.89 -5.50
C GLN A 315 10.54 -7.84 -6.80
N ASP A 316 10.28 -8.76 -7.72
CA ASP A 316 10.96 -8.88 -9.01
C ASP A 316 10.28 -8.07 -10.13
N ALA A 317 9.04 -7.60 -9.91
CA ALA A 317 8.28 -6.84 -10.91
C ALA A 317 8.94 -5.51 -11.34
N GLY A 318 9.87 -4.97 -10.54
CA GLY A 318 10.69 -3.81 -10.88
C GLY A 318 12.01 -4.14 -11.57
N ASN A 319 12.37 -5.42 -11.70
CA ASN A 319 13.64 -5.84 -12.30
C ASN A 319 13.52 -5.94 -13.82
N VAL A 320 14.11 -4.97 -14.54
CA VAL A 320 14.04 -4.90 -16.01
C VAL A 320 14.63 -6.16 -16.68
N ASP A 321 15.59 -6.84 -16.07
CA ASP A 321 16.16 -8.07 -16.65
C ASP A 321 15.18 -9.24 -16.61
N LEU A 322 14.19 -9.21 -15.69
CA LEU A 322 13.13 -10.23 -15.59
C LEU A 322 11.85 -9.82 -16.34
N THR A 323 11.60 -8.50 -16.47
CA THR A 323 10.36 -7.98 -17.04
C THR A 323 10.48 -7.51 -18.50
N TYR A 324 11.67 -7.61 -19.10
CA TYR A 324 11.89 -7.22 -20.50
C TYR A 324 12.06 -8.45 -21.40
N ASN A 325 10.98 -9.18 -21.63
CA ASN A 325 10.99 -10.38 -22.44
C ASN A 325 10.47 -10.05 -23.84
N VAL A 326 11.33 -10.24 -24.85
CA VAL A 326 11.05 -9.85 -26.24
C VAL A 326 10.41 -11.03 -26.98
N TYR A 327 9.22 -10.81 -27.53
CA TYR A 327 8.50 -11.73 -28.39
C TYR A 327 8.24 -11.09 -29.75
N THR A 328 8.11 -11.93 -30.78
CA THR A 328 7.52 -11.54 -32.07
C THR A 328 6.04 -11.86 -32.10
N MET A 329 5.29 -11.24 -33.00
CA MET A 329 3.87 -11.58 -33.22
C MET A 329 3.71 -13.06 -33.59
N ASP A 330 4.62 -13.63 -34.40
CA ASP A 330 4.56 -15.06 -34.79
C ASP A 330 4.76 -16.00 -33.59
N GLN A 331 5.65 -15.61 -32.64
CA GLN A 331 5.83 -16.37 -31.40
C GLN A 331 4.59 -16.31 -30.52
N LEU A 332 3.95 -15.15 -30.39
CA LEU A 332 2.70 -15.01 -29.63
C LEU A 332 1.56 -15.81 -30.30
N LYS A 333 1.44 -15.77 -31.64
CA LYS A 333 0.46 -16.59 -32.39
C LYS A 333 0.70 -18.09 -32.22
N ALA A 334 1.95 -18.50 -32.10
CA ALA A 334 2.28 -19.91 -31.84
C ALA A 334 1.89 -20.33 -30.41
N LEU A 335 1.97 -19.41 -29.42
CA LEU A 335 1.53 -19.65 -28.06
C LEU A 335 0.00 -19.64 -27.92
N PHE A 336 -0.69 -18.76 -28.64
CA PHE A 336 -2.15 -18.58 -28.57
C PHE A 336 -2.82 -18.93 -29.91
N PRO A 337 -2.81 -20.21 -30.34
CA PRO A 337 -3.29 -20.59 -31.66
C PRO A 337 -4.81 -20.44 -31.83
N THR A 338 -5.55 -20.30 -30.73
CA THR A 338 -7.00 -20.09 -30.69
C THR A 338 -7.40 -18.61 -30.74
N LEU A 339 -6.44 -17.69 -30.64
CA LEU A 339 -6.73 -16.26 -30.62
C LEU A 339 -6.34 -15.61 -31.97
N ASP A 340 -7.24 -14.75 -32.49
CA ASP A 340 -6.89 -13.84 -33.58
C ASP A 340 -6.13 -12.62 -33.00
N LEU A 341 -4.80 -12.77 -32.80
CA LEU A 341 -3.96 -11.73 -32.26
C LEU A 341 -3.83 -10.51 -33.19
N ASP A 342 -4.05 -10.64 -34.50
CA ASP A 342 -4.08 -9.50 -35.42
C ASP A 342 -5.33 -8.63 -35.17
N ASP A 343 -6.49 -9.24 -34.94
CA ASP A 343 -7.71 -8.52 -34.58
C ASP A 343 -7.58 -7.86 -33.19
N ILE A 344 -7.04 -8.60 -32.20
CA ILE A 344 -6.77 -8.04 -30.86
C ILE A 344 -5.79 -6.85 -30.93
N TYR A 345 -4.77 -6.95 -31.79
CA TYR A 345 -3.84 -5.82 -32.02
C TYR A 345 -4.56 -4.62 -32.66
N ALA A 346 -5.41 -4.88 -33.65
CA ALA A 346 -6.18 -3.82 -34.30
C ALA A 346 -7.12 -3.09 -33.33
N GLN A 347 -7.71 -3.81 -32.35
CA GLN A 347 -8.55 -3.21 -31.29
C GLN A 347 -7.79 -2.20 -30.42
N SER A 348 -6.46 -2.34 -30.27
CA SER A 348 -5.65 -1.41 -29.47
C SER A 348 -5.50 -0.02 -30.12
N GLY A 349 -5.85 0.12 -31.41
CA GLY A 349 -5.65 1.36 -32.16
C GLY A 349 -4.17 1.73 -32.39
N LEU A 350 -3.25 0.86 -32.03
CA LEU A 350 -1.82 1.11 -32.18
C LEU A 350 -1.40 0.99 -33.67
N ALA A 351 -0.58 1.94 -34.13
CA ALA A 351 0.08 1.80 -35.42
C ALA A 351 1.07 0.64 -35.33
N ARG A 352 1.01 -0.28 -36.29
CA ARG A 352 1.96 -1.41 -36.32
C ARG A 352 3.37 -0.88 -36.50
N SER A 353 4.15 -0.96 -35.46
CA SER A 353 5.59 -0.67 -35.49
C SER A 353 6.31 -1.90 -34.95
N ASP A 354 7.38 -2.26 -35.58
CA ASP A 354 8.39 -3.26 -35.20
C ASP A 354 7.91 -4.62 -34.69
N ASP A 355 8.65 -5.65 -35.03
CA ASP A 355 8.38 -7.04 -34.64
C ASP A 355 8.71 -7.35 -33.17
N GLN A 356 8.92 -6.33 -32.32
CA GLN A 356 9.28 -6.50 -30.92
C GLN A 356 8.09 -6.15 -30.03
N ILE A 357 7.61 -7.16 -29.30
CA ILE A 357 6.56 -7.02 -28.30
C ILE A 357 7.16 -7.40 -26.96
N ILE A 358 7.02 -6.54 -25.98
CA ILE A 358 7.55 -6.76 -24.64
C ILE A 358 6.49 -7.41 -23.77
N VAL A 359 6.89 -8.48 -23.09
CA VAL A 359 6.07 -9.18 -22.10
C VAL A 359 6.73 -9.02 -20.74
N SER A 360 6.02 -8.44 -19.80
CA SER A 360 6.55 -8.20 -18.46
C SER A 360 6.61 -9.45 -17.59
N ASP A 361 5.76 -10.44 -17.84
CA ASP A 361 5.75 -11.70 -17.11
C ASP A 361 5.67 -12.88 -18.09
N ALA A 362 6.82 -13.43 -18.45
CA ALA A 362 6.91 -14.52 -19.40
C ALA A 362 6.31 -15.82 -18.83
N GLY A 363 6.48 -16.08 -17.53
CA GLY A 363 5.94 -17.29 -16.90
C GLY A 363 4.41 -17.29 -16.90
N LEU A 364 3.81 -16.15 -16.54
CA LEU A 364 2.36 -15.98 -16.58
C LEU A 364 1.83 -16.07 -18.03
N LEU A 365 2.54 -15.44 -18.99
CA LEU A 365 2.17 -15.52 -20.40
C LEU A 365 2.14 -16.96 -20.88
N GLU A 366 3.18 -17.75 -20.60
CA GLU A 366 3.31 -19.13 -21.06
C GLU A 366 2.28 -20.09 -20.42
N ALA A 367 1.79 -19.76 -19.22
CA ALA A 367 0.74 -20.50 -18.53
C ALA A 367 -0.69 -20.17 -19.03
N SER A 368 -0.88 -18.99 -19.61
CA SER A 368 -2.20 -18.45 -20.00
C SER A 368 -2.91 -19.18 -21.16
N PRO A 369 -2.22 -19.71 -22.19
CA PRO A 369 -2.87 -20.24 -23.40
C PRO A 369 -3.90 -21.35 -23.16
N LYS A 370 -3.71 -22.17 -22.11
CA LYS A 370 -4.63 -23.28 -21.81
C LYS A 370 -6.04 -22.80 -21.49
N TYR A 371 -6.19 -21.59 -20.95
CA TYR A 371 -7.50 -21.01 -20.62
C TYR A 371 -8.22 -20.41 -21.84
N PHE A 372 -7.55 -20.31 -22.98
CA PHE A 372 -8.17 -19.94 -24.25
C PHE A 372 -8.45 -21.19 -25.13
N THR A 373 -8.98 -22.24 -24.51
CA THR A 373 -9.36 -23.50 -25.16
C THR A 373 -10.78 -23.90 -24.80
N GLU A 374 -11.40 -24.76 -25.61
CA GLU A 374 -12.76 -25.26 -25.36
C GLU A 374 -12.85 -26.09 -24.06
N GLU A 375 -11.76 -26.71 -23.62
CA GLU A 375 -11.68 -27.41 -22.34
C GLU A 375 -11.87 -26.50 -21.15
N HIS A 376 -11.40 -25.25 -21.24
CA HIS A 376 -11.47 -24.23 -20.22
C HIS A 376 -12.49 -23.10 -20.53
N LEU A 377 -13.46 -23.39 -21.41
CA LEU A 377 -14.43 -22.39 -21.84
C LEU A 377 -15.23 -21.81 -20.66
N ASP A 378 -15.64 -22.64 -19.71
CA ASP A 378 -16.37 -22.15 -18.52
C ASP A 378 -15.52 -21.26 -17.63
N ASP A 379 -14.21 -21.53 -17.51
CA ASP A 379 -13.26 -20.69 -16.77
C ASP A 379 -13.12 -19.32 -17.47
N LEU A 380 -12.97 -19.34 -18.78
CA LEU A 380 -12.85 -18.12 -19.59
C LEU A 380 -14.11 -17.24 -19.53
N LYS A 381 -15.31 -17.86 -19.61
CA LYS A 381 -16.61 -17.17 -19.46
C LYS A 381 -16.75 -16.54 -18.07
N ALA A 382 -16.45 -17.28 -17.02
CA ALA A 382 -16.52 -16.77 -15.65
C ALA A 382 -15.54 -15.61 -15.46
N TYR A 383 -14.32 -15.73 -15.97
CA TYR A 383 -13.31 -14.66 -15.85
C TYR A 383 -13.72 -13.40 -16.65
N LEU A 384 -14.29 -13.53 -17.85
CA LEU A 384 -14.82 -12.40 -18.61
C LEU A 384 -15.96 -11.70 -17.84
N ARG A 385 -16.93 -12.47 -17.33
CA ARG A 385 -18.05 -11.93 -16.54
C ARG A 385 -17.55 -11.20 -15.27
N LEU A 386 -16.60 -11.78 -14.55
CA LEU A 386 -15.96 -11.11 -13.41
C LEU A 386 -15.28 -9.81 -13.86
N SER A 387 -14.54 -9.84 -14.97
CA SER A 387 -13.85 -8.65 -15.49
C SER A 387 -14.81 -7.52 -15.84
N ILE A 388 -16.00 -7.86 -16.38
CA ILE A 388 -17.08 -6.90 -16.66
C ILE A 388 -17.63 -6.34 -15.35
N LEU A 389 -18.00 -7.19 -14.40
CA LEU A 389 -18.61 -6.79 -13.13
C LEU A 389 -17.66 -5.94 -12.28
N ALA A 390 -16.40 -6.38 -12.14
CA ALA A 390 -15.41 -5.65 -11.38
C ALA A 390 -14.96 -4.35 -12.07
N GLY A 391 -14.81 -4.37 -13.40
CA GLY A 391 -14.34 -3.21 -14.17
C GLY A 391 -15.38 -2.10 -14.28
N TYR A 392 -16.66 -2.44 -14.35
CA TYR A 392 -17.74 -1.46 -14.54
C TYR A 392 -18.63 -1.27 -13.32
N GLY A 393 -18.54 -2.15 -12.30
CA GLY A 393 -19.37 -2.09 -11.09
C GLY A 393 -19.37 -0.73 -10.39
N GLY A 394 -18.22 -0.05 -10.34
CA GLY A 394 -18.10 1.28 -9.73
C GLY A 394 -18.97 2.36 -10.38
N TYR A 395 -19.48 2.14 -11.59
CA TYR A 395 -20.37 3.07 -12.31
C TYR A 395 -21.85 2.67 -12.20
N LEU A 396 -22.15 1.54 -11.59
CA LEU A 396 -23.51 0.99 -11.47
C LEU A 396 -24.20 1.42 -10.16
N SER A 397 -25.02 0.54 -9.58
CA SER A 397 -25.80 0.83 -8.37
C SER A 397 -24.95 0.96 -7.10
N ARG A 398 -25.59 1.47 -6.03
CA ARG A 398 -24.98 1.57 -4.69
C ARG A 398 -24.53 0.21 -4.17
N ASP A 399 -25.25 -0.87 -4.49
CA ASP A 399 -24.91 -2.21 -4.03
C ASP A 399 -23.52 -2.66 -4.51
N PHE A 400 -23.11 -2.29 -5.73
CA PHE A 400 -21.76 -2.55 -6.22
C PHE A 400 -20.70 -1.73 -5.48
N GLN A 401 -21.01 -0.48 -5.15
CA GLN A 401 -20.13 0.37 -4.36
C GLN A 401 -19.95 -0.20 -2.95
N ASP A 402 -21.05 -0.64 -2.34
CA ASP A 402 -21.04 -1.22 -0.98
C ASP A 402 -20.28 -2.55 -0.95
N ALA A 403 -20.41 -3.39 -1.99
CA ALA A 403 -19.62 -4.61 -2.14
C ALA A 403 -18.11 -4.31 -2.24
N ALA A 404 -17.73 -3.31 -3.04
CA ALA A 404 -16.33 -2.89 -3.16
C ALA A 404 -15.77 -2.31 -1.85
N ASN A 405 -16.56 -1.51 -1.14
CA ASN A 405 -16.17 -0.96 0.17
C ASN A 405 -15.99 -2.06 1.21
N ALA A 406 -16.93 -3.02 1.29
CA ALA A 406 -16.83 -4.16 2.19
C ALA A 406 -15.58 -5.00 1.90
N TYR A 407 -15.29 -5.24 0.63
CA TYR A 407 -14.07 -5.94 0.23
C TYR A 407 -12.79 -5.18 0.66
N GLN A 408 -12.74 -3.86 0.49
CA GLN A 408 -11.59 -3.06 0.92
C GLN A 408 -11.41 -3.11 2.45
N GLU A 409 -12.50 -3.10 3.21
CA GLU A 409 -12.45 -3.22 4.67
C GLU A 409 -11.95 -4.62 5.09
N ASP A 410 -12.56 -5.68 4.57
CA ASP A 410 -12.26 -7.06 4.96
C ASP A 410 -10.88 -7.53 4.47
N PHE A 411 -10.47 -7.10 3.26
CA PHE A 411 -9.21 -7.54 2.64
C PHE A 411 -8.02 -6.68 3.03
N LEU A 412 -8.17 -5.34 3.00
CA LEU A 412 -7.08 -4.37 3.21
C LEU A 412 -7.11 -3.73 4.59
N GLY A 413 -8.17 -3.92 5.37
CA GLY A 413 -8.36 -3.24 6.65
C GLY A 413 -8.62 -1.72 6.49
N ILE A 414 -9.05 -1.27 5.31
CA ILE A 414 -9.35 0.14 5.05
C ILE A 414 -10.67 0.49 5.72
N SER A 415 -10.64 1.31 6.76
CA SER A 415 -11.83 1.72 7.47
C SER A 415 -12.51 2.94 6.83
N GLY A 416 -13.85 2.89 6.78
CA GLY A 416 -14.66 3.95 6.21
C GLY A 416 -14.60 4.00 4.67
N THR A 417 -15.33 4.93 4.10
CA THR A 417 -15.47 5.12 2.65
C THR A 417 -15.20 6.56 2.25
N LEU A 418 -14.82 6.78 1.00
CA LEU A 418 -14.80 8.12 0.43
C LEU A 418 -16.21 8.69 0.39
N SER A 419 -16.33 10.00 0.59
CA SER A 419 -17.60 10.68 0.31
C SER A 419 -17.94 10.60 -1.18
N ASP A 420 -19.23 10.63 -1.50
CA ASP A 420 -19.70 10.63 -2.89
C ASP A 420 -19.08 11.78 -3.70
N GLU A 421 -18.91 12.96 -3.08
CA GLU A 421 -18.25 14.11 -3.71
C GLU A 421 -16.76 13.84 -4.01
N ALA A 422 -16.03 13.24 -3.07
CA ALA A 422 -14.62 12.87 -3.28
C ALA A 422 -14.47 11.83 -4.39
N SER A 423 -15.35 10.82 -4.41
CA SER A 423 -15.38 9.80 -5.47
C SER A 423 -15.69 10.41 -6.83
N ALA A 424 -16.67 11.32 -6.90
CA ALA A 424 -17.00 12.03 -8.14
C ALA A 424 -15.83 12.90 -8.63
N THR A 425 -15.14 13.58 -7.72
CA THR A 425 -13.95 14.38 -8.07
C THR A 425 -12.83 13.53 -8.62
N GLN A 426 -12.56 12.36 -8.04
CA GLN A 426 -11.56 11.43 -8.56
C GLN A 426 -11.90 10.94 -9.97
N LEU A 427 -13.16 10.59 -10.24
CA LEU A 427 -13.60 10.20 -11.59
C LEU A 427 -13.49 11.35 -12.60
N ILE A 428 -13.81 12.57 -12.21
CA ILE A 428 -13.63 13.75 -13.07
C ILE A 428 -12.14 13.99 -13.37
N GLN A 429 -11.27 13.85 -12.36
CA GLN A 429 -9.82 13.93 -12.58
C GLN A 429 -9.32 12.85 -13.52
N GLN A 430 -9.87 11.64 -13.44
CA GLN A 430 -9.48 10.53 -14.30
C GLN A 430 -9.90 10.73 -15.76
N TYR A 431 -11.10 11.23 -16.00
CA TYR A 431 -11.69 11.27 -17.35
C TYR A 431 -11.73 12.65 -18.00
N LEU A 432 -11.72 13.71 -17.21
CA LEU A 432 -11.85 15.09 -17.65
C LEU A 432 -10.73 15.98 -17.05
N SER A 433 -9.52 15.41 -16.87
CA SER A 433 -8.39 16.17 -16.31
C SER A 433 -8.03 17.42 -17.12
N ASP A 434 -8.09 17.33 -18.44
CA ASP A 434 -7.80 18.46 -19.33
C ASP A 434 -8.86 19.55 -19.24
N GLU A 435 -10.13 19.17 -19.21
CA GLU A 435 -11.26 20.09 -19.00
C GLU A 435 -11.16 20.78 -17.64
N LEU A 436 -10.88 20.00 -16.58
CA LEU A 436 -10.71 20.50 -15.23
C LEU A 436 -9.53 21.47 -15.11
N GLY A 437 -8.43 21.17 -15.83
CA GLY A 437 -7.24 22.02 -15.86
C GLY A 437 -7.41 23.33 -16.62
N ARG A 438 -8.46 23.47 -17.44
CA ARG A 438 -8.78 24.70 -18.19
C ARG A 438 -9.80 25.62 -17.48
N LEU A 439 -10.45 25.14 -16.40
CA LEU A 439 -11.33 25.93 -15.55
C LEU A 439 -10.55 26.87 -14.62
#